data_1270708738798290e3e4d1d0a5260d57
#
_entry.id   1270708738798290e3e4d1d0a5260d57
#
_cell.length_a   1.000
_cell.length_b   1.000
_cell.length_c   1.000
_cell.angle_alpha   90.00
_cell.angle_beta   90.00
_cell.angle_gamma   90.00
#
_symmetry.space_group_name_H-M   'P 1'
#
loop_
_entity.id
_entity.type
_entity.pdbx_description
1 polymer ?
#
loop_
_entity_poly.entity_id
_entity_poly.type
_entity_poly.pdbx_seq_one_letter_code
_entity_poly.pdbx_strand_id
1 'polypeptide(L)'
;MVVALTSDEEVKKKKGYTPELTFDERREILLAMRDVKEVVSCPWLITNEFLEQHHCDFLVHGADNSNQIPPEKLKIFPRTEGISSSLLRERVLDSLMEMNLDKNSKSVSDKLAMYLIETVKKEFRLE
;
A
#
# COMPACT_ATOMS: atom_id res chain seq x y z
N MET A 1 1.78 -20.46 3.17
CA MET A 1 1.51 -19.43 2.13
C MET A 1 2.83 -18.82 1.68
N VAL A 2 3.00 -18.57 0.38
CA VAL A 2 4.09 -17.75 -0.17
C VAL A 2 3.52 -16.35 -0.42
N VAL A 3 4.23 -15.30 -0.02
CA VAL A 3 3.84 -13.92 -0.26
C VAL A 3 4.75 -13.33 -1.34
N ALA A 4 4.15 -12.88 -2.43
CA ALA A 4 4.84 -12.12 -3.47
C ALA A 4 4.87 -10.63 -3.08
N LEU A 5 6.05 -10.11 -2.78
CA LEU A 5 6.26 -8.74 -2.31
C LEU A 5 6.95 -7.92 -3.39
N THR A 6 6.31 -6.83 -3.81
CA THR A 6 6.86 -5.92 -4.82
C THR A 6 8.07 -5.16 -4.28
N SER A 7 9.14 -5.06 -5.06
CA SER A 7 10.35 -4.32 -4.69
C SER A 7 10.12 -2.81 -4.59
N ASP A 8 11.01 -2.10 -3.88
CA ASP A 8 10.90 -0.64 -3.71
C ASP A 8 11.04 0.09 -5.04
N GLU A 9 11.90 -0.40 -5.93
CA GLU A 9 12.09 0.15 -7.27
C GLU A 9 10.82 0.03 -8.12
N GLU A 10 10.17 -1.15 -8.09
CA GLU A 10 8.93 -1.36 -8.84
C GLU A 10 7.79 -0.50 -8.28
N VAL A 11 7.69 -0.35 -6.96
CA VAL A 11 6.71 0.56 -6.35
C VAL A 11 6.98 2.00 -6.78
N LYS A 12 8.24 2.46 -6.69
CA LYS A 12 8.63 3.81 -7.12
C LYS A 12 8.33 4.06 -8.59
N LYS A 13 8.63 3.10 -9.46
CA LYS A 13 8.37 3.18 -10.90
C LYS A 13 6.89 3.27 -11.23
N LYS A 14 6.03 2.56 -10.51
CA LYS A 14 4.60 2.45 -10.79
C LYS A 14 3.74 3.48 -10.06
N LYS A 15 4.10 3.83 -8.82
CA LYS A 15 3.32 4.73 -7.96
C LYS A 15 3.93 6.12 -7.82
N GLY A 16 5.20 6.32 -8.24
CA GLY A 16 5.88 7.60 -8.17
C GLY A 16 6.46 7.97 -6.80
N TYR A 17 6.32 7.11 -5.79
CA TYR A 17 6.87 7.32 -4.45
C TYR A 17 7.61 6.09 -3.94
N THR A 18 8.57 6.29 -3.02
CA THR A 18 9.24 5.21 -2.30
C THR A 18 8.38 4.80 -1.12
N PRO A 19 8.19 3.49 -0.86
CA PRO A 19 7.47 3.04 0.33
C PRO A 19 8.10 3.58 1.62
N GLU A 20 7.29 3.84 2.64
CA GLU A 20 7.73 4.28 3.97
C GLU A 20 8.57 3.22 4.67
N LEU A 21 8.22 1.93 4.49
CA LEU A 21 9.00 0.79 4.93
C LEU A 21 9.75 0.19 3.74
N THR A 22 11.04 -0.06 3.91
CA THR A 22 11.87 -0.74 2.92
C THR A 22 11.38 -2.14 2.61
N PHE A 23 11.82 -2.71 1.50
CA PHE A 23 11.50 -4.10 1.14
C PHE A 23 11.83 -5.07 2.28
N ASP A 24 12.99 -4.92 2.92
CA ASP A 24 13.43 -5.81 3.99
C ASP A 24 12.57 -5.68 5.24
N GLU A 25 12.22 -4.46 5.67
CA GLU A 25 11.30 -4.23 6.79
C GLU A 25 9.92 -4.82 6.52
N ARG A 26 9.36 -4.61 5.33
CA ARG A 26 8.08 -5.21 4.93
C ARG A 26 8.15 -6.74 4.90
N ARG A 27 9.27 -7.30 4.42
CA ARG A 27 9.52 -8.72 4.39
C ARG A 27 9.58 -9.32 5.80
N GLU A 28 10.29 -8.69 6.74
CA GLU A 28 10.36 -9.14 8.13
C GLU A 28 8.98 -9.19 8.80
N ILE A 29 8.17 -8.15 8.62
CA ILE A 29 6.80 -8.10 9.15
C ILE A 29 5.97 -9.27 8.60
N LEU A 30 6.05 -9.54 7.30
CA LEU A 30 5.31 -10.63 6.67
C LEU A 30 5.78 -12.00 7.17
N LEU A 31 7.08 -12.21 7.35
CA LEU A 31 7.64 -13.46 7.86
C LEU A 31 7.26 -13.72 9.32
N ALA A 32 6.95 -12.68 10.10
CA ALA A 32 6.46 -12.82 11.47
C ALA A 32 5.01 -13.35 11.55
N MET A 33 4.28 -13.36 10.44
CA MET A 33 2.91 -13.90 10.40
C MET A 33 2.95 -15.43 10.36
N ARG A 34 2.18 -16.06 11.27
CA ARG A 34 2.18 -17.53 11.46
C ARG A 34 2.02 -18.36 10.18
N ASP A 35 1.18 -17.90 9.26
CA ASP A 35 0.82 -18.67 8.06
C ASP A 35 1.67 -18.32 6.84
N VAL A 36 2.61 -17.39 6.96
CA VAL A 36 3.59 -17.04 5.91
C VAL A 36 4.80 -17.94 6.04
N LYS A 37 5.03 -18.76 5.02
CA LYS A 37 6.19 -19.66 4.94
C LYS A 37 7.38 -18.98 4.27
N GLU A 38 7.11 -18.16 3.28
CA GLU A 38 8.13 -17.55 2.44
C GLU A 38 7.65 -16.21 1.91
N VAL A 39 8.57 -15.27 1.73
CA VAL A 39 8.34 -13.99 1.06
C VAL A 39 9.34 -13.87 -0.09
N VAL A 40 8.83 -13.75 -1.29
CA VAL A 40 9.62 -13.65 -2.53
C VAL A 40 9.44 -12.28 -3.17
N SER A 41 10.52 -11.74 -3.75
CA SER A 41 10.41 -10.53 -4.55
C SER A 41 9.65 -10.82 -5.84
N CYS A 42 8.75 -9.94 -6.23
CA CYS A 42 7.98 -10.10 -7.45
C CYS A 42 7.98 -8.84 -8.31
N PRO A 43 7.80 -8.98 -9.64
CA PRO A 43 7.52 -7.86 -10.52
C PRO A 43 6.15 -7.25 -10.20
N TRP A 44 5.84 -6.10 -10.81
CA TRP A 44 4.54 -5.45 -10.65
C TRP A 44 3.36 -6.33 -11.11
N LEU A 45 3.55 -7.07 -12.18
CA LEU A 45 2.57 -8.04 -12.69
C LEU A 45 3.12 -9.46 -12.53
N ILE A 46 2.34 -10.31 -11.90
CA ILE A 46 2.63 -11.72 -11.70
C ILE A 46 2.10 -12.49 -12.91
N THR A 47 2.88 -13.45 -13.41
CA THR A 47 2.54 -14.33 -14.52
C THR A 47 2.32 -15.76 -14.04
N ASN A 48 1.79 -16.61 -14.94
CA ASN A 48 1.64 -18.04 -14.63
C ASN A 48 2.99 -18.73 -14.42
N GLU A 49 4.02 -18.32 -15.17
CA GLU A 49 5.39 -18.84 -15.01
C GLU A 49 5.96 -18.52 -13.61
N PHE A 50 5.63 -17.35 -13.07
CA PHE A 50 6.02 -16.98 -11.71
C PHE A 50 5.38 -17.91 -10.67
N LEU A 51 4.10 -18.27 -10.83
CA LEU A 51 3.43 -19.25 -9.96
C LEU A 51 4.11 -20.63 -10.03
N GLU A 52 4.42 -21.09 -11.23
CA GLU A 52 5.09 -22.38 -11.46
C GLU A 52 6.49 -22.41 -10.86
N GLN A 53 7.26 -21.33 -11.02
CA GLN A 53 8.60 -21.18 -10.46
C GLN A 53 8.60 -21.28 -8.93
N HIS A 54 7.57 -20.75 -8.27
CA HIS A 54 7.43 -20.77 -6.82
C HIS A 54 6.54 -21.90 -6.30
N HIS A 55 6.19 -22.87 -7.16
CA HIS A 55 5.36 -24.03 -6.81
C HIS A 55 4.02 -23.62 -6.15
N CYS A 56 3.37 -22.59 -6.71
CA CYS A 56 2.10 -22.08 -6.23
C CYS A 56 0.95 -22.52 -7.14
N ASP A 57 -0.09 -23.11 -6.56
CA ASP A 57 -1.28 -23.56 -7.29
C ASP A 57 -2.19 -22.39 -7.69
N PHE A 58 -2.23 -21.33 -6.88
CA PHE A 58 -3.14 -20.21 -7.05
C PHE A 58 -2.46 -18.87 -6.77
N LEU A 59 -2.84 -17.84 -7.54
CA LEU A 59 -2.67 -16.45 -7.13
C LEU A 59 -3.91 -16.00 -6.37
N VAL A 60 -3.70 -15.49 -5.15
CA VAL A 60 -4.75 -14.81 -4.38
C VAL A 60 -4.49 -13.31 -4.45
N HIS A 61 -5.47 -12.52 -4.89
CA HIS A 61 -5.33 -11.08 -5.06
C HIS A 61 -6.60 -10.32 -4.65
N GLY A 62 -6.49 -9.01 -4.48
CA GLY A 62 -7.63 -8.13 -4.25
C GLY A 62 -8.47 -7.88 -5.51
N ALA A 63 -9.60 -7.20 -5.34
CA ALA A 63 -10.53 -6.90 -6.44
C ALA A 63 -9.94 -5.98 -7.53
N ASP A 64 -8.81 -5.32 -7.25
CA ASP A 64 -8.05 -4.47 -8.18
C ASP A 64 -7.01 -5.25 -9.01
N ASN A 65 -7.18 -6.58 -9.13
CA ASN A 65 -6.28 -7.44 -9.88
C ASN A 65 -6.16 -7.02 -11.35
N SER A 66 -4.92 -6.88 -11.81
CA SER A 66 -4.57 -6.67 -13.22
C SER A 66 -3.64 -7.75 -13.78
N ASN A 67 -3.33 -8.78 -12.98
CA ASN A 67 -2.48 -9.90 -13.40
C ASN A 67 -3.21 -10.79 -14.40
N GLN A 68 -2.50 -11.23 -15.44
CA GLN A 68 -3.04 -12.12 -16.45
C GLN A 68 -2.77 -13.58 -16.05
N ILE A 69 -3.57 -14.06 -15.10
CA ILE A 69 -3.51 -15.44 -14.59
C ILE A 69 -4.74 -16.20 -15.08
N PRO A 70 -4.61 -17.46 -15.50
CA PRO A 70 -5.76 -18.29 -15.85
C PRO A 70 -6.82 -18.28 -14.74
N PRO A 71 -8.12 -18.15 -15.07
CA PRO A 71 -9.18 -18.01 -14.07
C PRO A 71 -9.22 -19.14 -13.04
N GLU A 72 -8.86 -20.35 -13.43
CA GLU A 72 -8.79 -21.51 -12.55
C GLU A 72 -7.68 -21.43 -11.50
N LYS A 73 -6.64 -20.61 -11.76
CA LYS A 73 -5.52 -20.36 -10.85
C LYS A 73 -5.64 -19.02 -10.10
N LEU A 74 -6.71 -18.25 -10.33
CA LEU A 74 -6.90 -16.93 -9.74
C LEU A 74 -8.03 -16.96 -8.71
N LYS A 75 -7.75 -16.48 -7.48
CA LYS A 75 -8.75 -16.28 -6.43
C LYS A 75 -8.78 -14.83 -6.03
N ILE A 76 -9.91 -14.17 -6.24
CA ILE A 76 -10.11 -12.76 -5.93
C ILE A 76 -10.85 -12.63 -4.61
N PHE A 77 -10.28 -11.86 -3.67
CA PHE A 77 -10.97 -11.45 -2.46
C PHE A 77 -11.60 -10.06 -2.65
N PRO A 78 -12.81 -9.87 -2.12
CA PRO A 78 -13.42 -8.55 -2.09
C PRO A 78 -12.58 -7.60 -1.23
N ARG A 79 -12.71 -6.30 -1.51
CA ARG A 79 -12.05 -5.27 -0.70
C ARG A 79 -12.67 -5.23 0.69
N THR A 80 -11.84 -5.18 1.71
CA THR A 80 -12.32 -4.95 3.09
C THR A 80 -12.73 -3.49 3.23
N GLU A 81 -14.00 -3.26 3.58
CA GLU A 81 -14.52 -1.91 3.80
C GLU A 81 -13.86 -1.24 5.00
N GLY A 82 -13.69 0.08 4.93
CA GLY A 82 -13.13 0.88 6.02
C GLY A 82 -11.64 0.69 6.29
N ILE A 83 -10.91 -0.06 5.43
CA ILE A 83 -9.46 -0.27 5.56
C ILE A 83 -8.77 0.01 4.23
N SER A 84 -7.94 1.05 4.20
CA SER A 84 -7.01 1.32 3.11
C SER A 84 -5.85 2.19 3.60
N SER A 85 -4.72 2.14 2.89
CA SER A 85 -3.58 3.02 3.20
C SER A 85 -3.92 4.51 3.02
N SER A 86 -4.79 4.84 2.07
CA SER A 86 -5.29 6.21 1.89
C SER A 86 -6.09 6.67 3.09
N LEU A 87 -7.05 5.88 3.55
CA LEU A 87 -7.86 6.19 4.74
C LEU A 87 -7.00 6.33 6.01
N LEU A 88 -5.95 5.51 6.16
CA LEU A 88 -5.04 5.64 7.30
C LEU A 88 -4.25 6.96 7.25
N ARG A 89 -3.76 7.37 6.07
CA ARG A 89 -3.07 8.66 5.89
C ARG A 89 -4.01 9.83 6.17
N GLU A 90 -5.24 9.77 5.69
CA GLU A 90 -6.27 10.77 5.94
C GLU A 90 -6.54 10.92 7.45
N ARG A 91 -6.76 9.83 8.18
CA ARG A 91 -6.94 9.85 9.64
C ARG A 91 -5.76 10.47 10.38
N VAL A 92 -4.53 10.19 9.96
CA VAL A 92 -3.32 10.81 10.53
C VAL A 92 -3.31 12.32 10.28
N LEU A 93 -3.63 12.75 9.06
CA LEU A 93 -3.70 14.17 8.71
C LEU A 93 -4.80 14.89 9.50
N ASP A 94 -5.98 14.30 9.63
CA ASP A 94 -7.09 14.86 10.41
C ASP A 94 -6.71 15.01 11.88
N SER A 95 -6.07 13.97 12.46
CA SER A 95 -5.56 14.05 13.84
C SER A 95 -4.51 15.14 14.03
N LEU A 96 -3.61 15.34 13.07
CA LEU A 96 -2.63 16.43 13.11
C LEU A 96 -3.29 17.81 13.00
N MET A 97 -4.35 17.93 12.19
CA MET A 97 -5.13 19.17 12.10
C MET A 97 -5.83 19.50 13.41
N GLU A 98 -6.46 18.52 14.05
CA GLU A 98 -7.12 18.70 15.35
C GLU A 98 -6.14 19.10 16.45
N MET A 99 -4.93 18.55 16.44
CA MET A 99 -3.89 18.85 17.44
C MET A 99 -3.24 20.23 17.29
N ASN A 100 -3.11 20.74 16.06
CA ASN A 100 -2.29 21.93 15.79
C ASN A 100 -3.08 23.18 15.39
N LEU A 101 -4.37 23.05 15.13
CA LEU A 101 -5.19 24.17 14.71
C LEU A 101 -6.20 24.51 15.80
N ASP A 102 -5.87 25.48 16.66
CA ASP A 102 -6.90 26.27 17.31
C ASP A 102 -7.76 26.90 16.20
N LYS A 103 -9.02 26.44 16.08
CA LYS A 103 -9.97 26.85 15.03
C LYS A 103 -10.19 28.37 14.96
N ASN A 104 -9.72 29.12 15.95
CA ASN A 104 -9.76 30.58 16.01
C ASN A 104 -8.44 31.27 15.67
N SER A 105 -7.36 30.53 15.49
CA SER A 105 -6.07 31.14 15.19
C SER A 105 -6.02 31.60 13.73
N LYS A 106 -5.77 32.88 13.52
CA LYS A 106 -5.52 33.50 12.21
C LYS A 106 -4.03 33.68 11.95
N SER A 107 -3.18 32.94 12.65
CA SER A 107 -1.73 33.07 12.53
C SER A 107 -1.22 32.67 11.16
N VAL A 108 -0.06 33.18 10.78
CA VAL A 108 0.62 32.82 9.53
C VAL A 108 1.00 31.32 9.55
N SER A 109 1.35 30.81 10.73
CA SER A 109 1.67 29.40 10.92
C SER A 109 0.50 28.47 10.61
N ASP A 110 -0.73 28.85 10.98
CA ASP A 110 -1.92 28.04 10.71
C ASP A 110 -2.25 28.01 9.23
N LYS A 111 -2.12 29.15 8.55
CA LYS A 111 -2.30 29.20 7.08
C LYS A 111 -1.26 28.37 6.34
N LEU A 112 -0.01 28.37 6.82
CA LEU A 112 1.05 27.54 6.24
C LEU A 112 0.77 26.06 6.49
N ALA A 113 0.33 25.70 7.69
CA ALA A 113 -0.05 24.33 8.02
C ALA A 113 -1.20 23.83 7.13
N MET A 114 -2.25 24.62 6.95
CA MET A 114 -3.35 24.30 6.04
C MET A 114 -2.88 24.10 4.60
N TYR A 115 -2.04 25.01 4.10
CA TYR A 115 -1.47 24.89 2.76
C TYR A 115 -0.65 23.62 2.58
N LEU A 116 0.20 23.29 3.56
CA LEU A 116 1.00 22.06 3.54
C LEU A 116 0.12 20.80 3.55
N ILE A 117 -0.93 20.78 4.36
CA ILE A 117 -1.89 19.67 4.44
C ILE A 117 -2.64 19.49 3.12
N GLU A 118 -3.14 20.58 2.53
CA GLU A 118 -3.80 20.51 1.22
C GLU A 118 -2.86 20.03 0.11
N THR A 119 -1.59 20.48 0.15
CA THR A 119 -0.57 20.03 -0.80
C THR A 119 -0.30 18.54 -0.63
N VAL A 120 -0.15 18.07 0.61
CA VAL A 120 0.05 16.64 0.91
C VAL A 120 -1.17 15.82 0.45
N LYS A 121 -2.40 16.26 0.75
CA LYS A 121 -3.62 15.59 0.27
C LYS A 121 -3.61 15.44 -1.26
N LYS A 122 -3.29 16.51 -1.97
CA LYS A 122 -3.20 16.52 -3.44
C LYS A 122 -2.15 15.55 -3.98
N GLU A 123 -0.93 15.58 -3.40
CA GLU A 123 0.17 14.70 -3.84
C GLU A 123 -0.12 13.23 -3.57
N PHE A 124 -0.74 12.91 -2.45
CA PHE A 124 -1.11 11.54 -2.09
C PHE A 124 -2.48 11.10 -2.61
N ARG A 125 -3.17 11.95 -3.38
CA ARG A 125 -4.53 11.70 -3.92
C ARG A 125 -5.51 11.28 -2.83
N LEU A 126 -5.45 11.94 -1.68
CA LEU A 126 -6.42 11.78 -0.60
C LEU A 126 -7.60 12.71 -0.91
N GLU A 127 -8.79 12.15 -1.03
CA GLU A 127 -10.04 12.92 -1.26
C GLU A 127 -10.51 13.60 0.04
#